data_99cc1bec7769a42893c1a9b1cec5a359
#
_entry.id   99cc1bec7769a42893c1a9b1cec5a359
#
_cell.length_a   1.000
_cell.length_b   1.000
_cell.length_c   1.000
_cell.angle_alpha   90.00
_cell.angle_beta   90.00
_cell.angle_gamma   90.00
#
_symmetry.space_group_name_H-M   'P 1'
#
loop_
_entity.id
_entity.type
_entity.pdbx_description
1 polymer ?
#
loop_
_entity_poly.entity_id
_entity_poly.type
_entity_poly.pdbx_seq_one_letter_code
_entity_poly.pdbx_strand_id
1 'polypeptide(L)'
;MKILFVDIDGTLTETIGGHAFKQSPTDVKIIEGADKAIAHFADLDWLIVGVSNQGGCAAINPKTGKPRKTIEDTIAEMQFTLELLPQLSAIYFCPDFEGDNCWRVSSLDAYEISDRETQLIGEFRKPDAGMLKLAKLFVEDGSSDVIEMAMVGDRPEDLECASAMGCNFLWAEQWRKQFGGG
;
A
#
# COMPACT_ATOMS: atom_id res chain seq x y z
N MET A 1 -6.65 18.96 2.39
CA MET A 1 -6.71 17.56 2.89
C MET A 1 -5.30 17.06 3.20
N LYS A 2 -5.12 16.15 4.16
CA LYS A 2 -3.83 15.50 4.47
C LYS A 2 -3.89 14.04 4.05
N ILE A 3 -2.80 13.49 3.46
CA ILE A 3 -2.73 12.08 3.04
C ILE A 3 -1.57 11.38 3.73
N LEU A 4 -1.85 10.26 4.38
CA LEU A 4 -0.86 9.32 4.87
C LEU A 4 -0.81 8.11 3.92
N PHE A 5 0.28 7.97 3.19
CA PHE A 5 0.58 6.76 2.43
C PHE A 5 1.25 5.75 3.36
N VAL A 6 0.82 4.50 3.31
CA VAL A 6 1.36 3.46 4.18
C VAL A 6 1.66 2.20 3.36
N ASP A 7 2.90 1.72 3.43
CA ASP A 7 3.22 0.41 2.90
C ASP A 7 2.48 -0.69 3.67
N ILE A 8 2.23 -1.83 3.05
CA ILE A 8 1.40 -2.91 3.60
C ILE A 8 2.28 -3.97 4.28
N ASP A 9 3.13 -4.66 3.50
CA ASP A 9 3.87 -5.84 3.96
C ASP A 9 5.13 -5.46 4.74
N GLY A 10 5.19 -5.77 6.05
CA GLY A 10 6.26 -5.37 6.95
C GLY A 10 5.99 -4.03 7.66
N THR A 11 5.03 -3.26 7.18
CA THR A 11 4.62 -1.99 7.78
C THR A 11 3.33 -2.12 8.58
N LEU A 12 2.23 -2.55 7.95
CA LEU A 12 0.93 -2.79 8.59
C LEU A 12 0.69 -4.26 8.91
N THR A 13 1.14 -5.15 8.02
CA THR A 13 0.81 -6.57 8.07
C THR A 13 2.04 -7.46 7.97
N GLU A 14 1.91 -8.63 8.59
CA GLU A 14 2.85 -9.75 8.48
C GLU A 14 2.09 -11.07 8.27
N THR A 15 2.81 -12.16 7.98
CA THR A 15 2.20 -13.50 7.87
C THR A 15 1.88 -14.06 9.25
N ILE A 16 0.77 -14.79 9.38
CA ILE A 16 0.39 -15.44 10.64
C ILE A 16 1.43 -16.48 11.07
N GLY A 17 1.94 -17.25 10.11
CA GLY A 17 2.88 -18.34 10.35
C GLY A 17 4.36 -17.93 10.36
N GLY A 18 4.70 -16.65 10.24
CA GLY A 18 6.09 -16.18 10.19
C GLY A 18 6.82 -16.54 8.88
N HIS A 19 6.10 -16.92 7.83
CA HIS A 19 6.68 -17.18 6.51
C HIS A 19 7.09 -15.88 5.82
N ALA A 20 8.08 -15.93 4.94
CA ALA A 20 8.53 -14.75 4.18
C ALA A 20 7.46 -14.21 3.21
N PHE A 21 6.52 -15.05 2.79
CA PHE A 21 5.42 -14.69 1.89
C PHE A 21 4.10 -15.28 2.40
N LYS A 22 3.03 -14.55 2.26
CA LYS A 22 1.67 -14.99 2.59
C LYS A 22 1.29 -16.23 1.78
N GLN A 23 0.68 -17.19 2.43
CA GLN A 23 0.34 -18.50 1.84
C GLN A 23 -1.11 -18.55 1.32
N SER A 24 -1.93 -17.60 1.74
CA SER A 24 -3.31 -17.40 1.29
C SER A 24 -3.71 -15.94 1.46
N PRO A 25 -4.81 -15.49 0.86
CA PRO A 25 -5.33 -14.13 1.05
C PRO A 25 -5.63 -13.76 2.51
N THR A 26 -5.91 -14.73 3.37
CA THR A 26 -6.21 -14.53 4.79
C THR A 26 -5.01 -14.79 5.72
N ASP A 27 -3.83 -15.12 5.16
CA ASP A 27 -2.58 -15.23 5.93
C ASP A 27 -2.03 -13.84 6.28
N VAL A 28 -2.86 -13.04 6.94
CA VAL A 28 -2.61 -11.64 7.27
C VAL A 28 -2.82 -11.43 8.76
N LYS A 29 -1.81 -10.91 9.43
CA LYS A 29 -1.85 -10.48 10.83
C LYS A 29 -1.39 -9.03 10.89
N ILE A 30 -2.09 -8.20 11.64
CA ILE A 30 -1.68 -6.83 11.92
C ILE A 30 -0.45 -6.84 12.82
N ILE A 31 0.58 -6.09 12.42
CA ILE A 31 1.77 -5.89 13.25
C ILE A 31 1.41 -5.06 14.46
N GLU A 32 1.93 -5.44 15.63
CA GLU A 32 1.66 -4.77 16.90
C GLU A 32 1.86 -3.24 16.80
N GLY A 33 0.85 -2.49 17.23
CA GLY A 33 0.81 -1.03 17.22
C GLY A 33 0.41 -0.40 15.88
N ALA A 34 0.31 -1.15 14.78
CA ALA A 34 -0.07 -0.59 13.50
C ALA A 34 -1.52 -0.11 13.48
N ASP A 35 -2.43 -0.87 14.07
CA ASP A 35 -3.85 -0.52 14.20
C ASP A 35 -4.06 0.79 14.97
N LYS A 36 -3.38 0.95 16.11
CA LYS A 36 -3.48 2.15 16.94
C LYS A 36 -2.84 3.37 16.25
N ALA A 37 -1.70 3.16 15.58
CA ALA A 37 -1.05 4.23 14.85
C ALA A 37 -1.91 4.70 13.67
N ILE A 38 -2.55 3.80 12.94
CA ILE A 38 -3.55 4.13 11.90
C ILE A 38 -4.71 4.93 12.50
N ALA A 39 -5.29 4.46 13.63
CA ALA A 39 -6.38 5.15 14.30
C ALA A 39 -5.98 6.57 14.73
N HIS A 40 -4.75 6.76 15.26
CA HIS A 40 -4.25 8.07 15.64
C HIS A 40 -4.24 9.06 14.47
N PHE A 41 -3.79 8.64 13.28
CA PHE A 41 -3.80 9.53 12.10
C PHE A 41 -5.20 9.76 11.55
N ALA A 42 -6.09 8.75 11.61
CA ALA A 42 -7.49 8.90 11.22
C ALA A 42 -8.21 9.93 12.12
N ASP A 43 -7.96 9.90 13.43
CA ASP A 43 -8.51 10.87 14.40
C ASP A 43 -8.00 12.30 14.19
N LEU A 44 -6.89 12.48 13.46
CA LEU A 44 -6.33 13.77 13.05
C LEU A 44 -6.76 14.19 11.62
N ASP A 45 -7.80 13.58 11.08
CA ASP A 45 -8.35 13.83 9.75
C ASP A 45 -7.37 13.60 8.60
N TRP A 46 -6.47 12.62 8.74
CA TRP A 46 -5.65 12.14 7.64
C TRP A 46 -6.42 11.10 6.84
N LEU A 47 -6.45 11.27 5.51
CA LEU A 47 -6.86 10.21 4.60
C LEU A 47 -5.73 9.19 4.51
N ILE A 48 -6.02 7.93 4.81
CA ILE A 48 -5.01 6.88 4.87
C ILE A 48 -5.13 5.98 3.64
N VAL A 49 -4.04 5.85 2.88
CA VAL A 49 -3.98 5.12 1.62
C VAL A 49 -2.85 4.10 1.69
N GLY A 50 -3.18 2.83 1.48
CA GLY A 50 -2.19 1.76 1.36
C GLY A 50 -1.50 1.77 0.00
N VAL A 51 -0.19 1.46 -0.05
CA VAL A 51 0.59 1.34 -1.28
C VAL A 51 1.54 0.15 -1.21
N SER A 52 1.46 -0.79 -2.16
CA SER A 52 2.20 -2.05 -2.08
C SER A 52 2.81 -2.52 -3.40
N ASN A 53 4.06 -3.00 -3.35
CA ASN A 53 4.68 -3.73 -4.45
C ASN A 53 4.34 -5.22 -4.33
N GLN A 54 3.52 -5.75 -5.24
CA GLN A 54 3.05 -7.13 -5.24
C GLN A 54 3.72 -7.97 -6.35
N GLY A 55 5.05 -7.94 -6.41
CA GLY A 55 5.85 -8.65 -7.41
C GLY A 55 5.66 -10.17 -7.45
N GLY A 56 4.99 -10.76 -6.47
CA GLY A 56 4.58 -12.16 -6.48
C GLY A 56 3.69 -12.53 -7.67
N CYS A 57 2.95 -11.55 -8.22
CA CYS A 57 2.11 -11.73 -9.40
C CYS A 57 2.93 -11.94 -10.68
N ALA A 58 4.10 -11.31 -10.79
CA ALA A 58 5.01 -11.47 -11.92
C ALA A 58 6.07 -12.57 -11.68
N ALA A 59 6.42 -12.85 -10.41
CA ALA A 59 7.42 -13.84 -10.07
C ALA A 59 6.94 -15.27 -10.34
N ILE A 60 7.67 -15.99 -11.19
CA ILE A 60 7.35 -17.38 -11.53
C ILE A 60 7.87 -18.35 -10.48
N ASN A 61 7.03 -19.27 -10.03
CA ASN A 61 7.42 -20.37 -9.18
C ASN A 61 8.14 -21.44 -10.04
N PRO A 62 9.44 -21.73 -9.79
CA PRO A 62 10.21 -22.62 -10.63
C PRO A 62 9.73 -24.08 -10.60
N LYS A 63 8.95 -24.45 -9.58
CA LYS A 63 8.40 -25.82 -9.45
C LYS A 63 7.12 -26.03 -10.27
N THR A 64 6.34 -24.98 -10.43
CA THR A 64 5.00 -25.07 -11.08
C THR A 64 4.94 -24.38 -12.43
N GLY A 65 5.90 -23.49 -12.77
CA GLY A 65 5.87 -22.66 -13.97
C GLY A 65 4.77 -21.60 -13.99
N LYS A 66 4.08 -21.39 -12.85
CA LYS A 66 2.99 -20.39 -12.70
C LYS A 66 3.44 -19.22 -11.83
N PRO A 67 2.78 -18.06 -11.92
CA PRO A 67 2.98 -16.98 -10.97
C PRO A 67 2.88 -17.48 -9.51
N ARG A 68 3.66 -16.89 -8.62
CA ARG A 68 3.63 -17.24 -7.19
C ARG A 68 2.32 -16.83 -6.53
N LYS A 69 1.66 -15.82 -7.08
CA LYS A 69 0.40 -15.25 -6.59
C LYS A 69 -0.44 -14.79 -7.79
N THR A 70 -1.74 -14.90 -7.71
CA THR A 70 -2.63 -14.36 -8.75
C THR A 70 -3.06 -12.93 -8.41
N ILE A 71 -3.59 -12.21 -9.39
CA ILE A 71 -4.21 -10.89 -9.16
C ILE A 71 -5.42 -11.04 -8.23
N GLU A 72 -6.25 -12.07 -8.44
CA GLU A 72 -7.43 -12.36 -7.63
C GLU A 72 -7.05 -12.61 -6.16
N ASP A 73 -6.00 -13.42 -5.90
CA ASP A 73 -5.50 -13.65 -4.53
C ASP A 73 -4.97 -12.35 -3.91
N THR A 74 -4.33 -11.51 -4.71
CA THR A 74 -3.84 -10.21 -4.24
C THR A 74 -4.98 -9.26 -3.90
N ILE A 75 -6.00 -9.18 -4.73
CA ILE A 75 -7.20 -8.39 -4.45
C ILE A 75 -7.88 -8.88 -3.16
N ALA A 76 -8.07 -10.20 -3.03
CA ALA A 76 -8.69 -10.79 -1.83
C ALA A 76 -7.87 -10.49 -0.55
N GLU A 77 -6.54 -10.52 -0.63
CA GLU A 77 -5.66 -10.16 0.48
C GLU A 77 -5.77 -8.67 0.85
N MET A 78 -5.81 -7.77 -0.15
CA MET A 78 -5.96 -6.34 0.10
C MET A 78 -7.35 -6.03 0.68
N GLN A 79 -8.41 -6.69 0.20
CA GLN A 79 -9.76 -6.57 0.77
C GLN A 79 -9.80 -7.06 2.22
N PHE A 80 -9.17 -8.21 2.51
CA PHE A 80 -9.08 -8.70 3.89
C PHE A 80 -8.27 -7.74 4.80
N THR A 81 -7.22 -7.12 4.28
CA THR A 81 -6.47 -6.08 4.99
C THR A 81 -7.34 -4.86 5.30
N LEU A 82 -8.19 -4.43 4.34
CA LEU A 82 -9.16 -3.34 4.56
C LEU A 82 -10.25 -3.70 5.58
N GLU A 83 -10.65 -4.97 5.66
CA GLU A 83 -11.57 -5.43 6.72
C GLU A 83 -10.93 -5.35 8.11
N LEU A 84 -9.64 -5.69 8.23
CA LEU A 84 -8.90 -5.62 9.48
C LEU A 84 -8.55 -4.18 9.88
N LEU A 85 -8.38 -3.28 8.92
CA LEU A 85 -8.01 -1.87 9.11
C LEU A 85 -8.99 -0.96 8.34
N PRO A 86 -10.23 -0.79 8.83
CA PRO A 86 -11.29 -0.06 8.11
C PRO A 86 -11.03 1.44 7.99
N GLN A 87 -10.00 1.99 8.63
CA GLN A 87 -9.56 3.37 8.46
C GLN A 87 -8.79 3.60 7.14
N LEU A 88 -8.30 2.53 6.48
CA LEU A 88 -7.73 2.63 5.14
C LEU A 88 -8.85 2.91 4.13
N SER A 89 -8.71 3.96 3.36
CA SER A 89 -9.69 4.33 2.32
C SER A 89 -9.61 3.44 1.08
N ALA A 90 -8.40 3.06 0.70
CA ALA A 90 -8.10 2.17 -0.41
C ALA A 90 -6.64 1.68 -0.31
N ILE A 91 -6.34 0.61 -1.05
CA ILE A 91 -4.97 0.13 -1.26
C ILE A 91 -4.67 0.14 -2.76
N TYR A 92 -3.54 0.73 -3.14
CA TYR A 92 -2.98 0.68 -4.48
C TYR A 92 -1.86 -0.34 -4.52
N PHE A 93 -1.82 -1.20 -5.52
CA PHE A 93 -0.71 -2.13 -5.67
C PHE A 93 -0.21 -2.25 -7.11
N CYS A 94 1.10 -2.46 -7.26
CA CYS A 94 1.75 -2.76 -8.53
C CYS A 94 2.08 -4.26 -8.57
N PRO A 95 1.52 -5.02 -9.55
CA PRO A 95 1.69 -6.47 -9.62
C PRO A 95 2.95 -6.92 -10.36
N ASP A 96 3.58 -6.04 -11.14
CA ASP A 96 4.70 -6.36 -12.02
C ASP A 96 6.03 -5.74 -11.56
N PHE A 97 7.11 -6.07 -12.25
CA PHE A 97 8.45 -5.56 -11.95
C PHE A 97 8.77 -4.29 -12.73
N GLU A 98 8.10 -4.07 -13.84
CA GLU A 98 8.29 -2.96 -14.77
C GLU A 98 7.62 -1.68 -14.25
N GLY A 99 6.61 -1.81 -13.40
CA GLY A 99 5.84 -0.67 -12.90
C GLY A 99 4.76 -0.20 -13.88
N ASP A 100 4.34 -1.08 -14.79
CA ASP A 100 3.41 -0.74 -15.86
C ASP A 100 1.96 -0.77 -15.41
N ASN A 101 1.63 -1.61 -14.43
CA ASN A 101 0.26 -1.83 -14.00
C ASN A 101 0.04 -1.38 -12.55
N CYS A 102 -1.13 -0.79 -12.31
CA CYS A 102 -1.59 -0.38 -11.00
C CYS A 102 -3.05 -0.79 -10.77
N TRP A 103 -3.32 -1.38 -9.64
CA TRP A 103 -4.66 -1.75 -9.18
C TRP A 103 -5.06 -0.90 -7.98
N ARG A 104 -6.33 -0.51 -7.93
CA ARG A 104 -6.95 0.10 -6.76
C ARG A 104 -7.95 -0.87 -6.17
N VAL A 105 -7.86 -1.10 -4.87
CA VAL A 105 -8.77 -1.94 -4.08
C VAL A 105 -9.39 -1.09 -2.98
N SER A 106 -10.70 -1.13 -2.88
CA SER A 106 -11.48 -0.55 -1.78
C SER A 106 -12.31 -1.65 -1.10
N SER A 107 -13.03 -1.30 -0.05
CA SER A 107 -13.97 -2.23 0.60
C SER A 107 -15.14 -2.64 -0.31
N LEU A 108 -15.40 -1.89 -1.40
CA LEU A 108 -16.55 -2.08 -2.28
C LEU A 108 -16.17 -2.66 -3.64
N ASP A 109 -14.98 -2.33 -4.14
CA ASP A 109 -14.57 -2.61 -5.51
C ASP A 109 -13.05 -2.84 -5.63
N ALA A 110 -12.66 -3.47 -6.74
CA ALA A 110 -11.26 -3.59 -7.13
C ALA A 110 -11.19 -3.54 -8.66
N TYR A 111 -10.30 -2.71 -9.19
CA TYR A 111 -10.11 -2.58 -10.63
C TYR A 111 -8.71 -2.05 -10.97
N GLU A 112 -8.27 -2.39 -12.17
CA GLU A 112 -7.06 -1.83 -12.74
C GLU A 112 -7.28 -0.35 -13.07
N ILE A 113 -6.29 0.49 -12.75
CA ILE A 113 -6.39 1.95 -12.85
C ILE A 113 -5.23 2.58 -13.64
N SER A 114 -4.36 1.77 -14.23
CA SER A 114 -3.16 2.22 -14.97
C SER A 114 -3.49 3.18 -16.10
N ASP A 115 -4.60 2.95 -16.79
CA ASP A 115 -5.03 3.74 -17.96
C ASP A 115 -5.50 5.16 -17.62
N ARG A 116 -5.73 5.47 -16.34
CA ARG A 116 -6.18 6.80 -15.90
C ARG A 116 -5.12 7.87 -16.11
N GLU A 117 -3.86 7.49 -15.92
CA GLU A 117 -2.70 8.38 -16.01
C GLU A 117 -1.58 7.67 -16.77
N THR A 118 -1.73 7.56 -18.08
CA THR A 118 -0.82 6.81 -18.95
C THR A 118 0.63 7.31 -18.90
N GLN A 119 0.87 8.58 -18.51
CA GLN A 119 2.20 9.11 -18.27
C GLN A 119 2.90 8.52 -17.03
N LEU A 120 2.18 7.80 -16.16
CA LEU A 120 2.74 7.12 -14.99
C LEU A 120 3.06 5.64 -15.25
N ILE A 121 2.76 5.13 -16.45
CA ILE A 121 3.14 3.76 -16.84
C ILE A 121 4.66 3.65 -16.78
N GLY A 122 5.15 2.61 -16.10
CA GLY A 122 6.57 2.43 -15.77
C GLY A 122 6.99 3.02 -14.42
N GLU A 123 6.12 3.81 -13.76
CA GLU A 123 6.42 4.44 -12.47
C GLU A 123 5.58 3.89 -11.30
N PHE A 124 4.69 2.90 -11.53
CA PHE A 124 3.81 2.44 -10.44
C PHE A 124 4.52 1.61 -9.38
N ARG A 125 5.70 1.07 -9.66
CA ARG A 125 6.45 0.28 -8.68
C ARG A 125 7.39 1.15 -7.85
N LYS A 126 7.31 1.06 -6.51
CA LYS A 126 8.31 1.67 -5.61
C LYS A 126 9.71 1.11 -5.92
N PRO A 127 10.76 1.94 -6.04
CA PRO A 127 10.90 3.28 -5.46
C PRO A 127 10.27 4.45 -6.24
N ASP A 128 9.69 4.22 -7.42
CA ASP A 128 9.01 5.28 -8.14
C ASP A 128 7.69 5.67 -7.45
N ALA A 129 7.23 6.92 -7.69
CA ALA A 129 6.11 7.49 -6.96
C ALA A 129 4.75 7.39 -7.69
N GLY A 130 4.64 6.58 -8.74
CA GLY A 130 3.44 6.52 -9.59
C GLY A 130 2.16 6.19 -8.83
N MET A 131 2.20 5.20 -7.91
CA MET A 131 1.03 4.87 -7.07
C MET A 131 0.61 6.04 -6.17
N LEU A 132 1.56 6.78 -5.59
CA LEU A 132 1.28 7.93 -4.73
C LEU A 132 0.69 9.09 -5.54
N LYS A 133 1.28 9.37 -6.72
CA LYS A 133 0.79 10.40 -7.65
C LYS A 133 -0.65 10.09 -8.08
N LEU A 134 -0.90 8.85 -8.48
CA LEU A 134 -2.23 8.41 -8.93
C LEU A 134 -3.27 8.49 -7.80
N ALA A 135 -2.92 8.06 -6.59
CA ALA A 135 -3.81 8.15 -5.44
C ALA A 135 -4.10 9.60 -5.05
N LYS A 136 -3.09 10.50 -5.12
CA LYS A 136 -3.28 11.94 -4.91
C LYS A 136 -4.26 12.53 -5.92
N LEU A 137 -4.06 12.27 -7.22
CA LEU A 137 -4.96 12.73 -8.28
C LEU A 137 -6.39 12.24 -8.07
N PHE A 138 -6.56 10.97 -7.69
CA PHE A 138 -7.88 10.41 -7.40
C PHE A 138 -8.61 11.14 -6.26
N VAL A 139 -7.86 11.62 -5.26
CA VAL A 139 -8.40 12.41 -4.14
C VAL A 139 -8.74 13.83 -4.58
N GLU A 140 -7.88 14.47 -5.38
CA GLU A 140 -8.06 15.85 -5.87
C GLU A 140 -9.22 15.97 -6.87
N ASP A 141 -9.47 14.96 -7.71
CA ASP A 141 -10.65 14.87 -8.58
C ASP A 141 -11.96 14.91 -7.78
N GLY A 142 -11.93 14.50 -6.50
CA GLY A 142 -13.07 14.52 -5.58
C GLY A 142 -13.32 15.85 -4.85
N SER A 143 -12.50 16.91 -5.03
CA SER A 143 -12.76 18.30 -4.60
C SER A 143 -11.86 18.98 -3.57
N SER A 144 -10.72 18.44 -3.16
CA SER A 144 -9.91 19.09 -2.12
C SER A 144 -8.42 19.06 -2.45
N ASP A 145 -7.79 20.23 -2.47
CA ASP A 145 -6.33 20.31 -2.58
C ASP A 145 -5.64 19.55 -1.43
N VAL A 146 -4.63 18.76 -1.79
CA VAL A 146 -3.79 18.07 -0.81
C VAL A 146 -2.72 19.04 -0.31
N ILE A 147 -2.76 19.34 1.00
CA ILE A 147 -1.91 20.33 1.65
C ILE A 147 -0.73 19.71 2.42
N GLU A 148 -0.82 18.44 2.78
CA GLU A 148 0.21 17.73 3.53
C GLU A 148 0.23 16.25 3.15
N MET A 149 1.43 15.69 2.98
CA MET A 149 1.62 14.29 2.65
C MET A 149 2.74 13.69 3.50
N ALA A 150 2.52 12.48 3.98
CA ALA A 150 3.54 11.68 4.63
C ALA A 150 3.46 10.23 4.13
N MET A 151 4.57 9.51 4.22
CA MET A 151 4.64 8.09 3.91
C MET A 151 5.30 7.33 5.05
N VAL A 152 4.75 6.16 5.36
CA VAL A 152 5.29 5.19 6.32
C VAL A 152 5.70 3.93 5.57
N GLY A 153 6.90 3.42 5.83
CA GLY A 153 7.39 2.19 5.21
C GLY A 153 8.53 1.57 5.99
N ASP A 154 8.87 0.33 5.66
CA ASP A 154 9.90 -0.45 6.35
C ASP A 154 11.17 -0.64 5.50
N ARG A 155 11.17 -0.21 4.21
CA ARG A 155 12.24 -0.45 3.25
C ARG A 155 12.81 0.83 2.65
N PRO A 156 14.08 0.77 2.16
CA PRO A 156 14.69 1.90 1.45
C PRO A 156 13.86 2.40 0.25
N GLU A 157 13.24 1.47 -0.52
CA GLU A 157 12.41 1.85 -1.65
C GLU A 157 11.16 2.66 -1.25
N ASP A 158 10.68 2.55 -0.02
CA ASP A 158 9.60 3.38 0.51
C ASP A 158 10.09 4.80 0.78
N LEU A 159 11.29 4.94 1.36
CA LEU A 159 11.92 6.24 1.58
C LEU A 159 12.21 6.96 0.26
N GLU A 160 12.72 6.24 -0.74
CA GLU A 160 13.01 6.79 -2.06
C GLU A 160 11.71 7.21 -2.76
N CYS A 161 10.66 6.41 -2.66
CA CYS A 161 9.32 6.71 -3.18
C CYS A 161 8.74 7.97 -2.52
N ALA A 162 8.82 8.10 -1.20
CA ALA A 162 8.41 9.30 -0.47
C ALA A 162 9.20 10.54 -0.92
N SER A 163 10.50 10.41 -1.11
CA SER A 163 11.38 11.48 -1.61
C SER A 163 10.99 11.91 -3.03
N ALA A 164 10.72 10.95 -3.93
CA ALA A 164 10.28 11.22 -5.30
C ALA A 164 8.91 11.91 -5.36
N MET A 165 8.03 11.66 -4.38
CA MET A 165 6.74 12.33 -4.23
C MET A 165 6.83 13.69 -3.53
N GLY A 166 7.93 13.98 -2.83
CA GLY A 166 8.05 15.14 -1.97
C GLY A 166 7.27 15.05 -0.66
N CYS A 167 7.11 13.81 -0.14
CA CYS A 167 6.44 13.52 1.13
C CYS A 167 7.42 13.50 2.30
N ASN A 168 6.92 13.81 3.50
CA ASN A 168 7.61 13.43 4.73
C ASN A 168 7.65 11.90 4.85
N PHE A 169 8.72 11.35 5.46
CA PHE A 169 8.86 9.90 5.64
C PHE A 169 9.04 9.52 7.10
N LEU A 170 8.42 8.41 7.49
CA LEU A 170 8.53 7.80 8.82
C LEU A 170 8.85 6.30 8.67
N TRP A 171 9.87 5.84 9.37
CA TRP A 171 10.15 4.41 9.45
C TRP A 171 9.07 3.68 10.23
N ALA A 172 8.57 2.57 9.69
CA ALA A 172 7.44 1.82 10.22
C ALA A 172 7.59 1.43 11.69
N GLU A 173 8.77 0.93 12.10
CA GLU A 173 9.03 0.55 13.49
C GLU A 173 8.94 1.76 14.44
N GLN A 174 9.54 2.90 14.05
CA GLN A 174 9.50 4.12 14.86
C GLN A 174 8.09 4.69 14.92
N TRP A 175 7.37 4.69 13.79
CA TRP A 175 5.99 5.14 13.69
C TRP A 175 5.06 4.31 14.59
N ARG A 176 5.15 2.96 14.55
CA ARG A 176 4.37 2.09 15.44
C ARG A 176 4.70 2.31 16.92
N LYS A 177 5.99 2.50 17.26
CA LYS A 177 6.39 2.79 18.65
C LYS A 177 5.87 4.14 19.14
N GLN A 178 5.89 5.15 18.29
CA GLN A 178 5.50 6.51 18.67
C GLN A 178 3.98 6.67 18.77
N PHE A 179 3.23 6.09 17.86
CA PHE A 179 1.79 6.31 17.72
C PHE A 179 0.94 5.08 18.05
N GLY A 180 1.51 3.89 18.05
CA GLY A 180 0.84 2.62 18.34
C GLY A 180 1.07 2.10 19.76
N GLY A 181 1.99 2.67 20.50
CA GLY A 181 2.26 2.34 21.88
C GLY A 181 1.46 3.24 22.81
N GLY A 182 0.44 2.74 23.44
CA GLY A 182 -0.20 3.31 24.62
C GLY A 182 0.22 2.53 25.84
#